data_1a926e6a9063a0658567c08ac321f560
#
_entry.id   1a926e6a9063a0658567c08ac321f560
#
_cell.length_a   1.000
_cell.length_b   1.000
_cell.length_c   1.000
_cell.angle_alpha   90.00
_cell.angle_beta   90.00
_cell.angle_gamma   90.00
#
_symmetry.space_group_name_H-M   'P 1'
#
loop_
_entity.id
_entity.type
_entity.pdbx_description
1 polymer ?
#
loop_
_entity_poly.entity_id
_entity_poly.type
_entity_poly.pdbx_seq_one_letter_code
_entity_poly.pdbx_strand_id
1 'polypeptide(L)' 'MSQKITLFCSAGMSTSLLVNKMKEAASAAGKDYEIAAYSMNEAPEKGKTADVILLGPQVRFAKDKIHGMFPDTPID' A
#
# COMPACT_ATOMS: atom_id res chain seq x y z
N MET A 1 18.16 -3.45 -3.27
CA MET A 1 17.42 -2.64 -2.29
C MET A 1 15.95 -3.02 -2.29
N SER A 2 15.37 -3.13 -1.12
CA SER A 2 13.95 -3.46 -1.02
C SER A 2 13.08 -2.25 -1.35
N GLN A 3 11.96 -2.50 -2.01
CA GLN A 3 10.95 -1.47 -2.23
C GLN A 3 9.90 -1.56 -1.14
N LYS A 4 9.41 -0.42 -0.72
CA LYS A 4 8.39 -0.35 0.31
C LYS A 4 7.02 -0.16 -0.35
N ILE A 5 6.19 -1.19 -0.23
CA ILE A 5 4.83 -1.17 -0.78
C ILE A 5 3.87 -0.97 0.38
N THR A 6 3.10 0.11 0.34
CA THR A 6 2.17 0.45 1.40
C THR A 6 0.73 0.32 0.88
N LEU A 7 -0.07 -0.46 1.57
CA LEU A 7 -1.47 -0.69 1.21
C LEU A 7 -2.37 0.06 2.18
N PHE A 8 -3.31 0.83 1.67
CA PHE A 8 -4.30 1.53 2.49
C PHE A 8 -5.68 0.95 2.26
N CYS A 9 -6.40 0.70 3.34
CA CYS A 9 -7.77 0.16 3.31
C CYS A 9 -8.63 0.84 4.37
N SER A 10 -9.93 0.79 4.17
CA SER A 10 -10.87 1.38 5.12
C SER A 10 -11.05 0.52 6.37
N ALA A 11 -10.85 -0.79 6.26
CA ALA A 11 -11.00 -1.71 7.38
C ALA A 11 -9.77 -2.63 7.44
N GLY A 12 -9.21 -2.79 8.64
CA GLY A 12 -7.95 -3.50 8.79
C GLY A 12 -8.03 -5.02 8.76
N MET A 13 -9.21 -5.61 8.93
CA MET A 13 -9.30 -7.07 9.11
C MET A 13 -9.03 -7.87 7.84
N SER A 14 -9.59 -7.47 6.71
CA SER A 14 -9.35 -8.16 5.45
C SER A 14 -7.98 -7.84 4.87
N THR A 15 -7.37 -6.76 5.33
CA THR A 15 -6.09 -6.29 4.83
C THR A 15 -4.94 -7.23 5.20
N SER A 16 -4.99 -7.83 6.38
CA SER A 16 -3.93 -8.74 6.83
C SER A 16 -3.79 -9.94 5.89
N LEU A 17 -4.89 -10.49 5.43
CA LEU A 17 -4.86 -11.62 4.51
C LEU A 17 -4.28 -11.22 3.17
N LEU A 18 -4.66 -10.06 2.67
CA LEU A 18 -4.14 -9.54 1.41
C LEU A 18 -2.63 -9.30 1.49
N VAL A 19 -2.17 -8.72 2.58
CA VAL A 19 -0.73 -8.47 2.79
C VAL A 19 0.03 -9.79 2.80
N ASN A 20 -0.48 -10.81 3.47
CA ASN A 20 0.18 -12.10 3.50
C ASN A 20 0.29 -12.72 2.12
N LYS A 21 -0.77 -12.61 1.30
CA LYS A 21 -0.73 -13.10 -0.08
C LYS A 21 0.28 -12.32 -0.93
N MET A 22 0.36 -11.02 -0.73
CA MET A 22 1.33 -10.20 -1.45
C MET A 22 2.76 -10.58 -1.07
N LYS A 23 3.01 -10.84 0.20
CA LYS A 23 4.33 -11.27 0.67
C LYS A 23 4.70 -12.61 0.08
N GLU A 24 3.76 -13.55 0.03
CA GLU A 24 3.99 -14.85 -0.58
C GLU A 24 4.31 -14.73 -2.06
N ALA A 25 3.56 -13.89 -2.78
CA ALA A 25 3.78 -13.70 -4.20
C ALA A 25 5.15 -13.05 -4.45
N ALA A 26 5.53 -12.07 -3.64
CA ALA A 26 6.83 -11.41 -3.79
C ALA A 26 7.97 -12.38 -3.52
N SER A 27 7.82 -13.21 -2.50
CA SER A 27 8.82 -14.22 -2.15
C SER A 27 8.97 -15.25 -3.29
N ALA A 28 7.86 -15.70 -3.84
CA ALA A 28 7.86 -16.67 -4.93
C ALA A 28 8.51 -16.10 -6.19
N ALA A 29 8.38 -14.79 -6.41
CA ALA A 29 9.00 -14.11 -7.54
C ALA A 29 10.45 -13.72 -7.30
N GLY A 30 10.99 -13.99 -6.12
CA GLY A 30 12.35 -13.61 -5.76
C GLY A 30 12.52 -12.12 -5.53
N LYS A 31 11.45 -11.42 -5.21
CA LYS A 31 11.48 -9.97 -4.97
C LYS A 31 11.60 -9.67 -3.49
N ASP A 32 12.38 -8.67 -3.17
CA ASP A 32 12.57 -8.21 -1.79
C ASP A 32 11.74 -6.96 -1.57
N TYR A 33 10.45 -7.15 -1.25
CA TYR A 33 9.53 -6.05 -0.97
C TYR A 33 9.19 -5.98 0.52
N GLU A 34 9.16 -4.77 1.04
CA GLU A 34 8.66 -4.51 2.37
C GLU A 34 7.20 -4.11 2.24
N ILE A 35 6.29 -5.01 2.58
CA ILE A 35 4.85 -4.83 2.38
C ILE A 35 4.17 -4.62 3.72
N ALA A 36 3.41 -3.54 3.85
CA ALA A 36 2.68 -3.23 5.07
C ALA A 36 1.32 -2.64 4.71
N ALA A 37 0.36 -2.80 5.61
CA ALA A 37 -0.99 -2.28 5.42
C ALA A 37 -1.36 -1.34 6.56
N TYR A 38 -2.05 -0.25 6.22
CA TYR A 38 -2.47 0.76 7.17
C TYR A 38 -3.88 1.22 6.83
N SER A 39 -4.52 1.90 7.77
CA SER A 39 -5.81 2.52 7.49
C SER A 39 -5.62 3.82 6.70
N MET A 40 -6.68 4.27 6.04
CA MET A 40 -6.62 5.53 5.28
C MET A 40 -6.28 6.74 6.16
N ASN A 41 -6.59 6.67 7.45
CA ASN A 41 -6.28 7.76 8.37
C ASN A 41 -4.77 7.97 8.51
N GLU A 42 -3.98 6.95 8.24
CA GLU A 42 -2.53 7.03 8.34
C GLU A 42 -1.87 7.39 7.01
N ALA A 43 -2.65 7.58 5.95
CA ALA A 43 -2.09 7.84 4.62
C ALA A 43 -1.15 9.04 4.58
N PRO A 44 -1.47 10.21 5.17
CA PRO A 44 -0.57 11.36 5.09
C PRO A 44 0.80 11.10 5.73
N GLU A 45 0.84 10.24 6.73
CA GLU A 45 2.08 9.91 7.42
C GLU A 45 2.81 8.73 6.78
N LYS A 46 2.10 7.65 6.56
CA LYS A 46 2.73 6.41 6.07
C LYS A 46 3.05 6.44 4.58
N GLY A 47 2.31 7.22 3.82
CA GLY A 47 2.58 7.35 2.38
C GLY A 47 3.89 8.05 2.07
N LYS A 48 4.41 8.86 3.00
CA LYS A 48 5.66 9.59 2.78
C LYS A 48 6.85 8.68 2.55
N THR A 49 6.84 7.51 3.16
CA THR A 49 7.96 6.58 3.07
C THR A 49 7.72 5.43 2.10
N ALA A 50 6.55 5.42 1.45
CA ALA A 50 6.21 4.35 0.51
C ALA A 50 6.85 4.58 -0.84
N ASP A 51 7.38 3.53 -1.44
CA ASP A 51 7.86 3.57 -2.83
C ASP A 51 6.70 3.35 -3.79
N VAL A 52 5.71 2.56 -3.39
CA VAL A 52 4.48 2.32 -4.15
C VAL A 52 3.31 2.29 -3.18
N ILE A 53 2.21 2.91 -3.56
CA ILE A 53 0.98 2.91 -2.75
C ILE A 53 -0.09 2.10 -3.47
N LEU A 54 -0.72 1.17 -2.76
CA LEU A 54 -1.84 0.40 -3.27
C LEU A 54 -3.08 0.75 -2.45
N LEU A 55 -4.22 0.82 -3.12
CA LEU A 55 -5.50 1.12 -2.47
C LEU A 55 -6.43 -0.07 -2.59
N GLY A 56 -7.03 -0.45 -1.47
CA GLY A 56 -8.06 -1.48 -1.46
C GLY A 56 -9.30 -1.02 -2.23
N PRO A 57 -10.16 -1.96 -2.65
CA PRO A 57 -11.34 -1.60 -3.44
C PRO A 57 -12.27 -0.61 -2.74
N GLN A 58 -12.33 -0.67 -1.41
CA GLN A 58 -13.22 0.21 -0.64
C GLN A 58 -12.73 1.66 -0.58
N VAL A 59 -11.47 1.91 -0.91
CA VAL A 59 -10.89 3.24 -0.79
C VAL A 59 -10.36 3.77 -2.12
N ARG A 60 -10.71 3.15 -3.22
CA ARG A 60 -10.27 3.60 -4.54
C ARG A 60 -10.73 5.03 -4.86
N PHE A 61 -11.84 5.46 -4.26
CA PHE A 61 -12.32 6.83 -4.42
C PHE A 61 -11.31 7.86 -3.90
N ALA A 62 -10.39 7.45 -3.03
CA ALA A 62 -9.39 8.33 -2.47
C ALA A 62 -8.12 8.43 -3.32
N LYS A 63 -8.07 7.76 -4.47
CA LYS A 63 -6.88 7.72 -5.31
C LYS A 63 -6.41 9.13 -5.70
N ASP A 64 -7.32 9.97 -6.14
CA ASP A 64 -6.96 11.33 -6.55
C ASP A 64 -6.43 12.14 -5.38
N LYS A 65 -7.03 11.97 -4.21
CA LYS A 65 -6.58 12.67 -3.00
C LYS A 65 -5.18 12.24 -2.61
N ILE A 66 -4.92 10.94 -2.62
CA ILE A 66 -3.60 10.42 -2.28
C ILE A 66 -2.57 10.86 -3.31
N HIS A 67 -2.93 10.81 -4.59
CA HIS A 67 -2.05 11.25 -5.65
C HIS A 67 -1.67 12.74 -5.50
N GLY A 68 -2.62 13.54 -5.04
CA GLY A 68 -2.36 14.96 -4.78
C GLY A 68 -1.38 15.17 -3.63
N MET A 69 -1.39 14.28 -2.64
CA MET A 69 -0.44 14.35 -1.53
C MET A 69 0.95 13.84 -1.91
N PHE A 70 1.01 12.84 -2.77
CA PHE A 70 2.27 12.19 -3.16
C PHE A 70 2.34 12.04 -4.69
N PRO A 71 2.50 13.15 -5.41
CA PRO A 71 2.43 13.11 -6.88
C PRO A 71 3.55 12.30 -7.53
N ASP A 72 4.66 12.12 -6.84
CA ASP A 72 5.80 11.36 -7.38
C ASP A 72 5.76 9.88 -7.03
N THR A 73 4.80 9.46 -6.21
CA THR A 73 4.69 8.07 -5.76
C THR A 73 3.67 7.34 -6.63
N PRO A 74 4.04 6.20 -7.24
CA PRO A 74 3.07 5.40 -8.00
C PRO A 74 1.94 4.91 -7.11
N ILE A 75 0.71 5.05 -7.59
CA ILE A 75 -0.50 4.64 -6.88
C ILE A 75 -1.35 3.78 -7.79
N ASP A 76 -1.83 2.65 -7.26
CA ASP A 76 -2.70 1.77 -8.03
C ASP A 76 -3.92 1.30 -7.23
#